data_23eea0caa0d0d972f6488e9a8d0897c6
#
_entry.id   23eea0caa0d0d972f6488e9a8d0897c6
#
_cell.length_a   1.000
_cell.length_b   1.000
_cell.length_c   1.000
_cell.angle_alpha   90.00
_cell.angle_beta   90.00
_cell.angle_gamma   90.00
#
_symmetry.space_group_name_H-M   'P 1'
#
loop_
_entity.id
_entity.type
_entity.pdbx_description
1 polymer ?
#
loop_
_entity_poly.entity_id
_entity_poly.type
_entity_poly.pdbx_seq_one_letter_code
_entity_poly.pdbx_strand_id
1 'polypeptide(L)'
;MKADSLIFRKLSQADFKNISGQGGVEGGGGQGYIDISTKGVTREMMYSFLGTETSMGAKGPRWEFQVKSLSLDDEEQTIAIYQRRDASFCIASQKIGTGESNRVEIWKTERTGFPDESYDEISNPLIVYIVKATNNTYWAGWFYLNEGYHFKMNSATAAMFAKDDGYIKFEQDVEIDTKKYKWPFHFNFPSVIGMKENNNNNDNMKFNHFLAALRTKPFMLLAGISGTGKSRIVRKLAQASITEDLQEKYDPKSVEKGFNRWELHKPANFELVQVKPNWHNSLEVVGYKSNIGSPHYEFTPFVEFVARAWKHQNVPFFLCLDEMNLAPVEQYFAEFLSAIESRSIENGEYETDPIIKPFSEFDTRDDNGNVTDKLSDRMIAKLIGKLDTQTKSDLADRFRTKGLTLPKNLLVLGTVNMDETTFSFSRKVLDRAMSIVMNDVEYDKFFTGETENDMAEFDDATKELLIDRPIRGLEAENNGAEQVEQYLTAINEVLNETPFKLGYRAANEALLYVSAAHQFDGSIDVNAALDEFTLMKILSRIEGDKRSIENLLDDLQHVINESYPASNKKLVQMAKTLQNKQFVSYWT
;
A
#
# COMPACT_ATOMS: atom_id res chain seq x y z
N MET A 1 -13.72 24.44 -0.41
CA MET A 1 -14.37 24.97 -1.62
C MET A 1 -13.96 24.11 -2.80
N LYS A 2 -14.88 23.77 -3.71
CA LYS A 2 -14.57 22.87 -4.83
C LYS A 2 -13.83 23.61 -5.96
N ALA A 3 -12.76 23.00 -6.46
CA ALA A 3 -12.00 23.50 -7.61
C ALA A 3 -12.59 22.97 -8.92
N ASP A 4 -12.59 23.83 -9.95
CA ASP A 4 -13.02 23.47 -11.32
C ASP A 4 -11.79 23.20 -12.22
N SER A 5 -10.84 24.10 -12.18
CA SER A 5 -9.64 24.02 -13.03
C SER A 5 -8.50 24.86 -12.46
N LEU A 6 -7.28 24.63 -12.97
CA LEU A 6 -6.07 25.29 -12.49
C LEU A 6 -5.14 25.58 -13.67
N ILE A 7 -4.48 26.74 -13.65
CA ILE A 7 -3.31 27.04 -14.46
C ILE A 7 -2.09 27.19 -13.55
N PHE A 8 -0.93 26.74 -14.01
CA PHE A 8 0.30 26.83 -13.23
C PHE A 8 1.52 27.21 -14.09
N ARG A 9 2.53 27.70 -13.41
CA ARG A 9 3.86 27.98 -13.98
C ARG A 9 4.93 27.56 -13.00
N LYS A 10 5.92 26.81 -13.48
CA LYS A 10 7.20 26.56 -12.80
C LYS A 10 8.08 27.79 -12.98
N LEU A 11 8.50 28.40 -11.90
CA LEU A 11 9.25 29.65 -11.96
C LEU A 11 10.69 29.42 -12.41
N SER A 12 11.13 30.17 -13.41
CA SER A 12 12.54 30.40 -13.66
C SER A 12 13.09 31.41 -12.64
N GLN A 13 14.41 31.52 -12.53
CA GLN A 13 15.01 32.57 -11.69
C GLN A 13 14.56 33.98 -12.09
N ALA A 14 14.33 34.22 -13.39
CA ALA A 14 13.82 35.50 -13.88
C ALA A 14 12.37 35.75 -13.44
N ASP A 15 11.50 34.73 -13.52
CA ASP A 15 10.12 34.80 -13.04
C ASP A 15 10.09 35.03 -11.52
N PHE A 16 10.96 34.35 -10.77
CA PHE A 16 11.07 34.50 -9.33
C PHE A 16 11.44 35.93 -8.92
N LYS A 17 12.45 36.54 -9.56
CA LYS A 17 12.83 37.94 -9.33
C LYS A 17 11.69 38.93 -9.60
N ASN A 18 10.85 38.64 -10.60
CA ASN A 18 9.67 39.45 -10.90
C ASN A 18 8.60 39.39 -9.81
N ILE A 19 8.45 38.25 -9.14
CA ILE A 19 7.46 38.06 -8.05
C ILE A 19 8.02 38.54 -6.71
N SER A 20 9.24 38.18 -6.36
CA SER A 20 9.85 38.45 -5.06
C SER A 20 10.21 39.94 -4.83
N GLY A 21 10.25 40.72 -5.90
CA GLY A 21 10.63 42.11 -5.84
C GLY A 21 12.13 42.38 -5.71
N GLN A 22 12.96 41.36 -5.76
CA GLN A 22 14.44 41.44 -5.67
C GLN A 22 15.11 41.93 -6.95
N GLY A 23 14.37 42.03 -8.07
CA GLY A 23 14.86 42.67 -9.27
C GLY A 23 14.96 44.15 -9.07
N GLY A 24 16.04 44.64 -8.44
CA GLY A 24 16.37 46.06 -8.30
C GLY A 24 16.49 46.68 -9.69
N VAL A 25 15.60 47.58 -10.01
CA VAL A 25 15.66 48.36 -11.24
C VAL A 25 16.48 49.60 -10.95
N GLU A 26 17.77 49.47 -11.02
CA GLU A 26 18.61 50.60 -11.45
C GLU A 26 18.76 50.46 -12.99
N GLY A 27 17.91 51.17 -13.74
CA GLY A 27 18.06 51.43 -15.15
C GLY A 27 17.73 50.29 -16.12
N GLY A 28 16.46 50.13 -16.48
CA GLY A 28 16.07 49.39 -17.66
C GLY A 28 14.96 48.38 -17.45
N GLY A 29 13.78 48.65 -17.99
CA GLY A 29 12.57 47.90 -18.22
C GLY A 29 12.47 46.43 -17.71
N GLY A 30 12.45 46.23 -16.40
CA GLY A 30 12.14 44.94 -15.81
C GLY A 30 10.73 44.51 -16.19
N GLN A 31 10.57 43.35 -16.83
CA GLN A 31 9.28 42.82 -17.24
C GLN A 31 8.51 42.38 -15.98
N GLY A 32 7.49 43.12 -15.61
CA GLY A 32 6.66 42.82 -14.42
C GLY A 32 5.57 41.76 -14.68
N TYR A 33 5.80 40.80 -15.55
CA TYR A 33 4.84 39.75 -15.90
C TYR A 33 5.49 38.36 -15.93
N ILE A 34 4.63 37.35 -15.84
CA ILE A 34 5.00 35.93 -15.93
C ILE A 34 4.48 35.38 -17.26
N ASP A 35 5.35 34.75 -18.04
CA ASP A 35 4.98 34.11 -19.30
C ASP A 35 4.49 32.67 -19.10
N ILE A 36 3.38 32.31 -19.76
CA ILE A 36 2.87 30.95 -19.89
C ILE A 36 2.94 30.56 -21.36
N SER A 37 3.59 29.45 -21.68
CA SER A 37 3.74 28.97 -23.05
C SER A 37 2.41 28.47 -23.64
N THR A 38 2.14 28.79 -24.90
CA THR A 38 0.99 28.22 -25.62
C THR A 38 1.15 26.72 -25.93
N LYS A 39 2.33 26.15 -25.69
CA LYS A 39 2.53 24.69 -25.72
C LYS A 39 1.91 24.00 -24.49
N GLY A 40 1.92 24.65 -23.33
CA GLY A 40 1.32 24.15 -22.09
C GLY A 40 -0.14 24.59 -21.90
N VAL A 41 -0.49 25.81 -22.31
CA VAL A 41 -1.84 26.38 -22.14
C VAL A 41 -2.33 27.01 -23.44
N THR A 42 -3.26 26.35 -24.14
CA THR A 42 -3.80 26.83 -25.41
C THR A 42 -4.84 27.94 -25.18
N ARG A 43 -5.19 28.64 -26.28
CA ARG A 43 -6.26 29.67 -26.22
C ARG A 43 -7.61 29.07 -25.80
N GLU A 44 -7.94 27.87 -26.27
CA GLU A 44 -9.18 27.17 -25.89
C GLU A 44 -9.20 26.84 -24.40
N MET A 45 -8.07 26.41 -23.82
CA MET A 45 -7.94 26.20 -22.39
C MET A 45 -8.15 27.49 -21.59
N MET A 46 -7.61 28.63 -22.08
CA MET A 46 -7.85 29.94 -21.45
C MET A 46 -9.32 30.35 -21.48
N TYR A 47 -10.03 30.14 -22.59
CA TYR A 47 -11.48 30.35 -22.63
C TYR A 47 -12.24 29.42 -21.70
N SER A 48 -11.82 28.17 -21.58
CA SER A 48 -12.41 27.24 -20.61
C SER A 48 -12.17 27.69 -19.16
N PHE A 49 -10.99 28.24 -18.88
CA PHE A 49 -10.60 28.70 -17.55
C PHE A 49 -11.26 30.02 -17.15
N LEU A 50 -11.19 31.04 -18.03
CA LEU A 50 -11.59 32.43 -17.72
C LEU A 50 -12.95 32.84 -18.31
N GLY A 51 -13.47 32.07 -19.27
CA GLY A 51 -14.69 32.45 -20.00
C GLY A 51 -14.43 33.48 -21.09
N THR A 52 -15.44 34.33 -21.36
CA THR A 52 -15.36 35.37 -22.39
C THR A 52 -14.31 36.41 -22.01
N GLU A 53 -13.53 36.88 -22.98
CA GLU A 53 -12.54 37.92 -22.80
C GLU A 53 -13.16 39.26 -22.36
N THR A 54 -12.42 40.00 -21.53
CA THR A 54 -12.81 41.33 -21.08
C THR A 54 -12.63 42.35 -22.21
N SER A 55 -11.61 42.16 -23.04
CA SER A 55 -11.34 43.00 -24.20
C SER A 55 -10.49 42.25 -25.26
N MET A 56 -10.57 42.70 -26.51
CA MET A 56 -9.73 42.20 -27.59
C MET A 56 -8.63 43.21 -27.88
N GLY A 57 -7.41 42.87 -27.53
CA GLY A 57 -6.25 43.69 -27.86
C GLY A 57 -5.73 43.47 -29.30
N ALA A 58 -4.78 44.30 -29.76
CA ALA A 58 -4.17 44.20 -31.10
C ALA A 58 -3.47 42.85 -31.36
N LYS A 59 -3.19 42.05 -30.32
CA LYS A 59 -2.44 40.79 -30.41
C LYS A 59 -3.23 39.55 -29.96
N GLY A 60 -4.46 39.74 -29.50
CA GLY A 60 -5.34 38.67 -29.06
C GLY A 60 -6.19 39.02 -27.85
N PRO A 61 -6.89 38.05 -27.28
CA PRO A 61 -7.77 38.23 -26.14
C PRO A 61 -7.04 38.68 -24.88
N ARG A 62 -7.73 39.44 -24.05
CA ARG A 62 -7.33 39.88 -22.72
C ARG A 62 -8.46 39.61 -21.72
N TRP A 63 -8.10 39.00 -20.61
CA TRP A 63 -9.00 38.75 -19.46
C TRP A 63 -8.50 39.53 -18.25
N GLU A 64 -9.40 40.20 -17.56
CA GLU A 64 -9.15 40.87 -16.29
C GLU A 64 -10.12 40.30 -15.25
N PHE A 65 -9.57 39.84 -14.13
CA PHE A 65 -10.37 39.18 -13.10
C PHE A 65 -9.71 39.34 -11.71
N GLN A 66 -10.56 39.24 -10.69
CA GLN A 66 -10.13 39.29 -9.30
C GLN A 66 -9.58 37.93 -8.85
N VAL A 67 -8.44 37.92 -8.18
CA VAL A 67 -7.83 36.74 -7.63
C VAL A 67 -7.54 36.96 -6.14
N LYS A 68 -7.99 36.02 -5.31
CA LYS A 68 -7.72 36.00 -3.87
C LYS A 68 -6.44 35.24 -3.58
N SER A 69 -5.65 35.73 -2.63
CA SER A 69 -4.45 35.03 -2.20
C SER A 69 -4.78 33.89 -1.26
N LEU A 70 -4.16 32.73 -1.47
CA LEU A 70 -4.11 31.64 -0.49
C LEU A 70 -2.94 31.81 0.48
N SER A 71 -1.99 32.72 0.18
CA SER A 71 -0.78 32.96 0.97
C SER A 71 -0.81 34.25 1.77
N LEU A 72 -1.61 35.22 1.37
CA LEU A 72 -1.73 36.53 2.05
C LEU A 72 -3.11 36.66 2.69
N ASP A 73 -3.16 37.24 3.89
CA ASP A 73 -4.40 37.44 4.62
C ASP A 73 -5.27 38.51 3.95
N ASP A 74 -6.47 38.08 3.49
CA ASP A 74 -7.53 38.91 2.91
C ASP A 74 -7.11 39.79 1.72
N GLU A 75 -6.00 39.48 1.05
CA GLU A 75 -5.57 40.22 -0.12
C GLU A 75 -6.22 39.68 -1.41
N GLU A 76 -6.76 40.61 -2.17
CA GLU A 76 -7.25 40.39 -3.53
C GLU A 76 -6.49 41.31 -4.49
N GLN A 77 -6.13 40.77 -5.64
CA GLN A 77 -5.51 41.53 -6.70
C GLN A 77 -6.26 41.35 -8.01
N THR A 78 -6.45 42.44 -8.77
CA THR A 78 -6.91 42.33 -10.14
C THR A 78 -5.74 41.94 -11.02
N ILE A 79 -5.83 40.79 -11.69
CA ILE A 79 -4.83 40.26 -12.62
C ILE A 79 -5.36 40.38 -14.05
N ALA A 80 -4.45 40.66 -14.98
CA ALA A 80 -4.73 40.59 -16.40
C ALA A 80 -3.93 39.43 -17.02
N ILE A 81 -4.61 38.56 -17.76
CA ILE A 81 -3.97 37.59 -18.65
C ILE A 81 -4.23 38.03 -20.09
N TYR A 82 -3.20 38.17 -20.89
CA TYR A 82 -3.30 38.59 -22.28
C TYR A 82 -2.31 37.90 -23.18
N GLN A 83 -2.64 37.74 -24.45
CA GLN A 83 -1.79 37.09 -25.44
C GLN A 83 -0.72 38.03 -25.99
N ARG A 84 0.53 37.55 -26.10
CA ARG A 84 1.66 38.24 -26.73
C ARG A 84 1.88 37.83 -28.20
N ARG A 85 2.88 38.50 -28.87
CA ARG A 85 3.21 38.31 -30.31
C ARG A 85 3.64 36.90 -30.67
N ASP A 86 4.32 36.22 -29.78
CA ASP A 86 5.00 34.94 -29.95
C ASP A 86 4.17 33.74 -29.50
N ALA A 87 2.86 33.95 -29.39
CA ALA A 87 1.93 32.93 -28.96
C ALA A 87 2.11 32.47 -27.49
N SER A 88 2.63 33.34 -26.60
CA SER A 88 2.58 33.14 -25.15
C SER A 88 1.47 33.97 -24.52
N PHE A 89 1.02 33.55 -23.33
CA PHE A 89 0.15 34.34 -22.46
C PHE A 89 0.99 34.98 -21.36
N CYS A 90 0.68 36.24 -21.01
CA CYS A 90 1.31 36.93 -19.92
C CYS A 90 0.33 37.11 -18.77
N ILE A 91 0.75 36.78 -17.55
CA ILE A 91 0.05 37.16 -16.31
C ILE A 91 0.70 38.45 -15.82
N ALA A 92 -0.10 39.50 -15.67
CA ALA A 92 0.36 40.80 -15.21
C ALA A 92 -0.61 41.45 -14.22
N SER A 93 -0.14 42.37 -13.42
CA SER A 93 -1.00 43.24 -12.61
C SER A 93 -1.75 44.24 -13.49
N GLN A 94 -2.97 44.61 -13.12
CA GLN A 94 -3.77 45.59 -13.83
C GLN A 94 -3.27 47.03 -13.71
N LYS A 95 -2.42 47.37 -12.76
CA LYS A 95 -1.93 48.73 -12.49
C LYS A 95 -1.02 49.29 -13.60
N ILE A 96 -1.49 49.23 -14.87
CA ILE A 96 -0.77 49.77 -16.01
C ILE A 96 -1.03 51.27 -16.10
N GLY A 97 -0.03 52.10 -15.88
CA GLY A 97 -0.07 53.54 -16.16
C GLY A 97 -0.17 54.47 -14.96
N THR A 98 -0.15 54.02 -13.74
CA THR A 98 -0.26 54.86 -12.52
C THR A 98 1.08 55.18 -11.83
N GLY A 99 2.22 54.76 -12.37
CA GLY A 99 3.54 54.94 -11.71
C GLY A 99 3.79 54.00 -10.52
N GLU A 100 2.82 53.15 -10.16
CA GLU A 100 2.98 52.10 -9.17
C GLU A 100 3.52 50.80 -9.80
N SER A 101 4.10 49.92 -8.99
CA SER A 101 4.70 48.66 -9.41
C SER A 101 3.69 47.81 -10.20
N ASN A 102 4.04 47.44 -11.45
CA ASN A 102 3.23 46.53 -12.31
C ASN A 102 3.42 45.06 -11.93
N ARG A 103 3.94 44.76 -10.75
CA ARG A 103 4.31 43.40 -10.33
C ARG A 103 3.07 42.62 -9.90
N VAL A 104 3.09 41.34 -10.21
CA VAL A 104 2.08 40.39 -9.72
C VAL A 104 2.51 39.97 -8.30
N GLU A 105 1.84 40.54 -7.31
CA GLU A 105 2.21 40.33 -5.90
C GLU A 105 1.33 39.30 -5.19
N ILE A 106 0.31 38.77 -5.86
CA ILE A 106 -0.68 37.86 -5.28
C ILE A 106 -0.08 36.59 -4.62
N TRP A 107 1.12 36.18 -5.05
CA TRP A 107 1.86 35.06 -4.48
C TRP A 107 2.88 35.47 -3.43
N LYS A 108 3.21 36.77 -3.35
CA LYS A 108 4.19 37.28 -2.40
C LYS A 108 3.64 37.18 -0.99
N THR A 109 4.47 36.79 -0.02
CA THR A 109 4.11 36.74 1.37
C THR A 109 5.34 37.05 2.24
N GLU A 110 5.17 37.94 3.20
CA GLU A 110 6.21 38.27 4.19
C GLU A 110 6.23 37.25 5.35
N ARG A 111 5.17 36.42 5.49
CA ARG A 111 4.96 35.61 6.70
C ARG A 111 5.15 34.11 6.49
N THR A 112 5.25 33.63 5.29
CA THR A 112 5.09 32.20 4.99
C THR A 112 6.27 31.55 4.28
N GLY A 113 7.46 32.17 4.29
CA GLY A 113 8.65 31.51 3.76
C GLY A 113 8.71 31.42 2.23
N PHE A 114 8.01 32.31 1.51
CA PHE A 114 8.32 32.52 0.11
C PHE A 114 9.81 32.83 0.02
N PRO A 115 10.58 32.12 -0.82
CA PRO A 115 12.03 32.13 -0.72
C PRO A 115 12.63 33.54 -0.85
N ASP A 116 13.64 33.80 -0.08
CA ASP A 116 14.47 34.98 -0.20
C ASP A 116 15.61 34.77 -1.22
N GLU A 117 16.76 35.32 -1.03
CA GLU A 117 17.83 35.41 -2.02
C GLU A 117 18.40 34.09 -2.58
N SER A 118 18.04 32.93 -2.04
CA SER A 118 18.68 31.64 -2.33
C SER A 118 17.84 30.69 -3.21
N TYR A 119 16.86 31.19 -3.95
CA TYR A 119 16.03 30.32 -4.82
C TYR A 119 16.86 29.60 -5.89
N ASP A 120 16.78 28.29 -5.91
CA ASP A 120 17.39 27.41 -6.92
C ASP A 120 16.31 26.65 -7.69
N GLU A 121 16.12 27.04 -8.96
CA GLU A 121 15.12 26.47 -9.86
C GLU A 121 15.40 25.01 -10.25
N ILE A 122 16.62 24.49 -10.02
CA ILE A 122 17.04 23.15 -10.41
C ILE A 122 16.81 22.16 -9.26
N SER A 123 17.30 22.50 -8.07
CA SER A 123 17.24 21.59 -6.92
C SER A 123 15.87 21.56 -6.24
N ASN A 124 15.15 22.69 -6.25
CA ASN A 124 13.82 22.78 -5.63
C ASN A 124 12.91 23.77 -6.38
N PRO A 125 12.34 23.37 -7.53
CA PRO A 125 11.50 24.23 -8.37
C PRO A 125 10.24 24.71 -7.64
N LEU A 126 9.94 26.01 -7.73
CA LEU A 126 8.73 26.63 -7.20
C LEU A 126 7.65 26.69 -8.28
N ILE A 127 6.47 26.19 -7.96
CA ILE A 127 5.28 26.26 -8.80
C ILE A 127 4.37 27.35 -8.23
N VAL A 128 3.96 28.29 -9.08
CA VAL A 128 2.85 29.20 -8.80
C VAL A 128 1.63 28.80 -9.62
N TYR A 129 0.45 28.97 -9.05
CA TYR A 129 -0.78 28.58 -9.73
C TYR A 129 -1.93 29.54 -9.43
N ILE A 130 -2.92 29.55 -10.32
CA ILE A 130 -4.22 30.16 -10.12
C ILE A 130 -5.25 29.05 -10.31
N VAL A 131 -6.12 28.85 -9.34
CA VAL A 131 -7.20 27.88 -9.36
C VAL A 131 -8.54 28.59 -9.48
N LYS A 132 -9.39 28.08 -10.36
CA LYS A 132 -10.79 28.47 -10.48
C LYS A 132 -11.65 27.54 -9.64
N ALA A 133 -12.46 28.10 -8.77
CA ALA A 133 -13.45 27.33 -8.03
C ALA A 133 -14.75 27.16 -8.85
N THR A 134 -15.57 26.17 -8.48
CA THR A 134 -16.85 25.88 -9.15
C THR A 134 -17.85 27.02 -9.04
N ASN A 135 -17.68 27.94 -8.09
CA ASN A 135 -18.47 29.18 -7.96
C ASN A 135 -17.90 30.36 -8.76
N ASN A 136 -16.98 30.13 -9.70
CA ASN A 136 -16.29 31.13 -10.52
C ASN A 136 -15.44 32.14 -9.73
N THR A 137 -14.98 31.82 -8.53
CA THR A 137 -13.96 32.60 -7.84
C THR A 137 -12.58 32.06 -8.16
N TYR A 138 -11.57 32.95 -8.17
CA TYR A 138 -10.19 32.59 -8.49
C TYR A 138 -9.31 32.78 -7.27
N TRP A 139 -8.37 31.85 -7.06
CA TRP A 139 -7.47 31.82 -5.92
C TRP A 139 -6.06 31.52 -6.39
N ALA A 140 -5.05 32.23 -5.87
CA ALA A 140 -3.64 32.04 -6.20
C ALA A 140 -2.87 31.45 -5.04
N GLY A 141 -2.04 30.47 -5.31
CA GLY A 141 -1.14 29.85 -4.35
C GLY A 141 0.17 29.41 -5.00
N TRP A 142 1.04 28.81 -4.21
CA TRP A 142 2.33 28.31 -4.64
C TRP A 142 2.80 27.14 -3.78
N PHE A 143 3.73 26.33 -4.31
CA PHE A 143 4.38 25.23 -3.60
C PHE A 143 5.72 24.87 -4.21
N TYR A 144 6.58 24.22 -3.45
CA TYR A 144 7.80 23.62 -3.97
C TYR A 144 7.53 22.23 -4.54
N LEU A 145 8.01 21.98 -5.76
CA LEU A 145 7.73 20.71 -6.46
C LEU A 145 8.33 19.49 -5.70
N ASN A 146 9.52 19.64 -5.12
CA ASN A 146 10.20 18.55 -4.42
C ASN A 146 9.71 18.36 -2.97
N GLU A 147 8.90 19.27 -2.46
CA GLU A 147 8.22 19.13 -1.17
C GLU A 147 6.81 18.55 -1.33
N GLY A 148 6.59 17.73 -2.36
CA GLY A 148 5.31 17.18 -2.78
C GLY A 148 4.60 16.27 -1.76
N TYR A 149 5.24 15.90 -0.66
CA TYR A 149 4.60 15.23 0.48
C TYR A 149 3.50 16.07 1.14
N HIS A 150 3.44 17.37 0.87
CA HIS A 150 2.38 18.26 1.33
C HIS A 150 1.14 18.24 0.42
N PHE A 151 1.23 17.64 -0.76
CA PHE A 151 0.14 17.57 -1.73
C PHE A 151 -0.23 16.12 -1.98
N LYS A 152 -1.41 15.72 -1.56
CA LYS A 152 -2.01 14.45 -1.99
C LYS A 152 -2.45 14.57 -3.46
N MET A 153 -1.53 14.46 -4.38
CA MET A 153 -1.78 14.42 -5.82
C MET A 153 -1.76 12.97 -6.31
N ASN A 154 -2.68 12.62 -7.22
CA ASN A 154 -2.50 11.39 -7.96
C ASN A 154 -1.28 11.50 -8.91
N SER A 155 -0.71 10.37 -9.29
CA SER A 155 0.50 10.33 -10.13
C SER A 155 0.33 11.04 -11.48
N ALA A 156 -0.85 11.05 -12.06
CA ALA A 156 -1.14 11.74 -13.31
C ALA A 156 -1.10 13.26 -13.14
N THR A 157 -1.67 13.79 -12.06
CA THR A 157 -1.63 15.22 -11.74
C THR A 157 -0.22 15.67 -11.36
N ALA A 158 0.51 14.87 -10.57
CA ALA A 158 1.92 15.13 -10.24
C ALA A 158 2.80 15.18 -11.49
N ALA A 159 2.60 14.28 -12.46
CA ALA A 159 3.30 14.27 -13.74
C ALA A 159 3.03 15.53 -14.59
N MET A 160 1.87 16.18 -14.42
CA MET A 160 1.59 17.44 -15.13
C MET A 160 2.47 18.58 -14.62
N PHE A 161 2.75 18.65 -13.32
CA PHE A 161 3.63 19.67 -12.73
C PHE A 161 5.12 19.47 -13.04
N ALA A 162 5.51 18.34 -13.62
CA ALA A 162 6.85 18.15 -14.17
C ALA A 162 7.12 19.06 -15.39
N LYS A 163 6.06 19.56 -16.05
CA LYS A 163 6.15 20.53 -17.15
C LYS A 163 6.43 21.94 -16.61
N ASP A 164 6.92 22.82 -17.46
CA ASP A 164 7.21 24.22 -17.09
C ASP A 164 5.94 25.04 -16.85
N ASP A 165 4.85 24.73 -17.56
CA ASP A 165 3.53 25.33 -17.40
C ASP A 165 2.43 24.38 -17.87
N GLY A 166 1.18 24.64 -17.47
CA GLY A 166 0.06 23.81 -17.87
C GLY A 166 -1.31 24.27 -17.38
N TYR A 167 -2.32 23.62 -17.92
CA TYR A 167 -3.71 23.74 -17.53
C TYR A 167 -4.24 22.36 -17.09
N ILE A 168 -4.91 22.33 -15.95
CA ILE A 168 -5.53 21.13 -15.39
C ILE A 168 -7.03 21.41 -15.25
N LYS A 169 -7.87 20.60 -15.90
CA LYS A 169 -9.30 20.54 -15.65
C LYS A 169 -9.56 19.40 -14.70
N PHE A 170 -10.24 19.67 -13.59
CA PHE A 170 -10.58 18.62 -12.64
C PHE A 170 -11.86 17.93 -13.10
N GLU A 171 -11.80 16.62 -13.29
CA GLU A 171 -12.96 15.78 -13.66
C GLU A 171 -13.76 15.36 -12.42
N GLN A 172 -13.20 15.57 -11.25
CA GLN A 172 -13.73 15.15 -9.95
C GLN A 172 -13.78 16.33 -8.97
N ASP A 173 -14.54 16.17 -7.89
CA ASP A 173 -14.65 17.14 -6.81
C ASP A 173 -13.31 17.32 -6.07
N VAL A 174 -12.55 18.33 -6.45
CA VAL A 174 -11.32 18.73 -5.76
C VAL A 174 -11.65 19.85 -4.80
N GLU A 175 -11.31 19.71 -3.51
CA GLU A 175 -11.53 20.75 -2.51
C GLU A 175 -10.30 21.64 -2.34
N ILE A 176 -10.54 22.96 -2.41
CA ILE A 176 -9.54 23.97 -2.05
C ILE A 176 -9.73 24.26 -0.56
N ASP A 177 -8.73 24.02 0.25
CA ASP A 177 -8.72 24.50 1.62
C ASP A 177 -8.38 26.00 1.64
N THR A 178 -9.37 26.80 1.98
CA THR A 178 -9.22 28.25 2.12
C THR A 178 -8.88 28.68 3.54
N LYS A 179 -8.68 27.71 4.46
CA LYS A 179 -8.18 28.02 5.80
C LYS A 179 -6.72 28.44 5.72
N LYS A 180 -6.43 29.55 6.36
CA LYS A 180 -5.09 30.14 6.41
C LYS A 180 -4.20 29.33 7.32
N TYR A 181 -3.35 28.52 6.73
CA TYR A 181 -2.32 27.79 7.46
C TYR A 181 -0.99 28.57 7.38
N LYS A 182 -0.30 28.65 8.50
CA LYS A 182 1.13 28.94 8.50
C LYS A 182 1.81 27.76 7.83
N TRP A 183 2.05 27.88 6.48
CA TRP A 183 2.85 26.93 5.70
C TRP A 183 2.72 25.43 6.11
N PRO A 184 2.52 24.48 5.17
CA PRO A 184 2.24 24.62 3.74
C PRO A 184 0.75 24.47 3.40
N PHE A 185 0.34 24.97 2.24
CA PHE A 185 -1.03 24.85 1.73
C PHE A 185 -1.33 23.43 1.27
N HIS A 186 -2.43 22.85 1.73
CA HIS A 186 -2.89 21.54 1.30
C HIS A 186 -3.96 21.68 0.21
N PHE A 187 -3.65 21.29 -1.02
CA PHE A 187 -4.67 20.81 -1.92
C PHE A 187 -4.99 19.36 -1.54
N ASN A 188 -6.16 19.11 -1.02
CA ASN A 188 -6.71 17.76 -1.05
C ASN A 188 -7.20 17.50 -2.48
N PHE A 189 -6.35 16.87 -3.28
CA PHE A 189 -6.83 16.22 -4.49
C PHE A 189 -7.45 14.90 -4.05
N PRO A 190 -8.76 14.64 -4.30
CA PRO A 190 -9.30 13.34 -4.01
C PRO A 190 -8.55 12.32 -4.87
N SER A 191 -7.91 11.39 -4.22
CA SER A 191 -7.56 10.15 -4.87
C SER A 191 -8.86 9.43 -5.14
N VAL A 192 -9.29 9.46 -6.39
CA VAL A 192 -10.37 8.63 -6.94
C VAL A 192 -11.71 8.64 -6.18
N ILE A 193 -12.76 8.90 -6.95
CA ILE A 193 -14.19 8.94 -6.67
C ILE A 193 -14.63 8.16 -5.41
N GLY A 194 -15.27 8.86 -4.48
CA GLY A 194 -16.34 8.27 -3.67
C GLY A 194 -16.03 7.87 -2.24
N MET A 195 -15.01 8.45 -1.54
CA MET A 195 -14.80 8.15 -0.13
C MET A 195 -15.03 9.33 0.79
N LYS A 196 -15.86 9.09 1.83
CA LYS A 196 -15.84 9.84 3.09
C LYS A 196 -14.41 9.83 3.65
N GLU A 197 -13.99 11.00 4.14
CA GLU A 197 -12.70 11.21 4.79
C GLU A 197 -12.32 10.07 5.76
N ASN A 198 -11.35 9.27 5.34
CA ASN A 198 -10.39 8.68 6.25
C ASN A 198 -9.02 9.18 5.78
N ASN A 199 -8.56 10.25 6.43
CA ASN A 199 -7.25 10.84 6.21
C ASN A 199 -6.20 9.83 6.69
N ASN A 200 -5.53 9.11 5.79
CA ASN A 200 -4.16 8.58 5.97
C ASN A 200 -3.73 7.42 5.07
N ASN A 201 -4.54 6.91 4.10
CA ASN A 201 -4.22 5.63 3.44
C ASN A 201 -3.63 5.69 2.02
N ASN A 202 -3.34 6.87 1.43
CA ASN A 202 -2.93 6.96 0.03
C ASN A 202 -1.47 6.63 -0.28
N ASP A 203 -0.58 6.66 0.70
CA ASP A 203 0.84 6.35 0.47
C ASP A 203 1.11 4.84 0.33
N ASN A 204 0.10 4.00 0.60
CA ASN A 204 0.21 2.54 0.52
C ASN A 204 -0.53 1.91 -0.68
N MET A 205 -1.06 2.68 -1.63
CA MET A 205 -1.83 2.13 -2.78
C MET A 205 -1.11 0.99 -3.50
N LYS A 206 0.19 1.09 -3.70
CA LYS A 206 1.02 0.04 -4.31
C LYS A 206 1.00 -1.28 -3.52
N PHE A 207 0.67 -1.23 -2.23
CA PHE A 207 0.67 -2.38 -1.32
C PHE A 207 -0.73 -2.84 -0.93
N ASN A 208 -1.79 -2.17 -1.40
CA ASN A 208 -3.17 -2.47 -1.02
C ASN A 208 -3.56 -3.92 -1.31
N HIS A 209 -3.12 -4.47 -2.44
CA HIS A 209 -3.36 -5.88 -2.77
C HIS A 209 -2.64 -6.86 -1.80
N PHE A 210 -1.46 -6.50 -1.23
CA PHE A 210 -0.83 -7.28 -0.17
C PHE A 210 -1.65 -7.22 1.13
N LEU A 211 -2.11 -6.02 1.49
CA LEU A 211 -2.91 -5.82 2.71
C LEU A 211 -4.26 -6.53 2.59
N ALA A 212 -4.93 -6.43 1.44
CA ALA A 212 -6.18 -7.12 1.16
C ALA A 212 -6.02 -8.65 1.22
N ALA A 213 -4.94 -9.18 0.63
CA ALA A 213 -4.63 -10.60 0.69
C ALA A 213 -4.35 -11.09 2.12
N LEU A 214 -3.59 -10.33 2.92
CA LEU A 214 -3.30 -10.65 4.33
C LEU A 214 -4.53 -10.52 5.22
N ARG A 215 -5.43 -9.57 4.94
CA ARG A 215 -6.71 -9.46 5.64
C ARG A 215 -7.63 -10.64 5.30
N THR A 216 -7.65 -11.08 4.05
CA THR A 216 -8.42 -12.25 3.61
C THR A 216 -7.91 -13.51 4.29
N LYS A 217 -6.60 -13.71 4.30
CA LYS A 217 -5.97 -14.90 4.87
C LYS A 217 -4.58 -14.58 5.43
N PRO A 218 -4.30 -14.91 6.71
CA PRO A 218 -3.02 -14.57 7.34
C PRO A 218 -1.87 -15.53 6.91
N PHE A 219 -1.95 -16.04 5.69
CA PHE A 219 -0.89 -16.84 5.07
C PHE A 219 -0.75 -16.49 3.59
N MET A 220 0.44 -16.01 3.20
CA MET A 220 0.74 -15.54 1.86
C MET A 220 2.01 -16.17 1.32
N LEU A 221 2.03 -16.47 0.03
CA LEU A 221 3.23 -16.87 -0.72
C LEU A 221 3.67 -15.72 -1.62
N LEU A 222 4.93 -15.32 -1.48
CA LEU A 222 5.60 -14.33 -2.31
C LEU A 222 6.54 -15.05 -3.27
N ALA A 223 6.12 -15.25 -4.50
CA ALA A 223 6.87 -15.97 -5.50
C ALA A 223 7.54 -15.02 -6.49
N GLY A 224 8.67 -15.41 -7.06
CA GLY A 224 9.37 -14.63 -8.07
C GLY A 224 10.83 -15.00 -8.20
N ILE A 225 11.51 -14.39 -9.18
CA ILE A 225 12.94 -14.57 -9.38
C ILE A 225 13.74 -14.08 -8.17
N SER A 226 14.94 -14.60 -7.99
CA SER A 226 15.82 -14.19 -6.88
C SER A 226 16.16 -12.69 -7.00
N GLY A 227 16.24 -12.00 -5.85
CA GLY A 227 16.62 -10.58 -5.80
C GLY A 227 15.49 -9.56 -5.99
N THR A 228 14.22 -9.95 -6.16
CA THR A 228 13.08 -9.03 -6.31
C THR A 228 12.56 -8.40 -5.00
N GLY A 229 13.25 -8.63 -3.88
CA GLY A 229 12.90 -8.00 -2.61
C GLY A 229 11.77 -8.68 -1.81
N LYS A 230 11.46 -9.95 -2.09
CA LYS A 230 10.38 -10.71 -1.41
C LYS A 230 10.47 -10.64 0.11
N SER A 231 11.58 -11.00 0.72
CA SER A 231 11.78 -10.94 2.18
C SER A 231 11.86 -9.50 2.70
N ARG A 232 12.30 -8.54 1.85
CA ARG A 232 12.36 -7.11 2.18
C ARG A 232 10.97 -6.51 2.37
N ILE A 233 9.99 -6.88 1.52
CA ILE A 233 8.62 -6.36 1.66
C ILE A 233 7.98 -6.82 2.96
N VAL A 234 8.22 -8.06 3.41
CA VAL A 234 7.71 -8.55 4.70
C VAL A 234 8.26 -7.71 5.86
N ARG A 235 9.56 -7.39 5.81
CA ARG A 235 10.17 -6.50 6.80
C ARG A 235 9.58 -5.09 6.76
N LYS A 236 9.33 -4.53 5.56
CA LYS A 236 8.69 -3.21 5.40
C LYS A 236 7.29 -3.17 5.99
N LEU A 237 6.47 -4.21 5.80
CA LEU A 237 5.15 -4.34 6.43
C LEU A 237 5.25 -4.31 7.97
N ALA A 238 6.23 -5.00 8.52
CA ALA A 238 6.49 -4.97 9.95
C ALA A 238 6.98 -3.59 10.42
N GLN A 239 7.90 -2.95 9.69
CA GLN A 239 8.36 -1.59 9.95
C GLN A 239 7.21 -0.59 9.92
N ALA A 240 6.29 -0.69 8.95
CA ALA A 240 5.14 0.20 8.84
C ALA A 240 4.18 0.11 10.03
N SER A 241 4.10 -1.05 10.68
CA SER A 241 3.14 -1.33 11.76
C SER A 241 3.74 -1.30 13.18
N ILE A 242 5.08 -1.29 13.33
CA ILE A 242 5.76 -1.32 14.64
C ILE A 242 5.50 -0.03 15.44
N THR A 243 5.33 -0.16 16.75
CA THR A 243 5.30 0.97 17.69
C THR A 243 6.64 1.13 18.39
N GLU A 244 6.99 2.36 18.77
CA GLU A 244 8.22 2.65 19.51
C GLU A 244 8.29 1.86 20.82
N ASP A 245 7.19 1.84 21.60
CA ASP A 245 7.10 1.12 22.88
C ASP A 245 7.38 -0.39 22.72
N LEU A 246 6.88 -1.00 21.64
CA LEU A 246 7.14 -2.41 21.38
C LEU A 246 8.60 -2.64 21.00
N GLN A 247 9.19 -1.76 20.19
CA GLN A 247 10.59 -1.86 19.81
C GLN A 247 11.51 -1.68 21.02
N GLU A 248 11.27 -0.67 21.84
CA GLU A 248 12.04 -0.41 23.06
C GLU A 248 12.04 -1.61 24.02
N LYS A 249 10.89 -2.28 24.17
CA LYS A 249 10.76 -3.45 25.04
C LYS A 249 11.66 -4.62 24.66
N TYR A 250 11.95 -4.81 23.37
CA TYR A 250 12.73 -5.93 22.85
C TYR A 250 14.15 -5.55 22.42
N ASP A 251 14.36 -4.30 22.01
CA ASP A 251 15.67 -3.77 21.63
C ASP A 251 15.79 -2.29 21.99
N PRO A 252 16.02 -1.96 23.29
CA PRO A 252 16.15 -0.58 23.77
C PRO A 252 17.22 0.22 23.03
N LYS A 253 18.31 -0.45 22.62
CA LYS A 253 19.44 0.23 21.95
C LYS A 253 19.08 0.81 20.59
N SER A 254 18.08 0.24 19.91
CA SER A 254 17.61 0.77 18.63
C SER A 254 16.77 2.05 18.77
N VAL A 255 16.33 2.37 20.01
CA VAL A 255 15.50 3.54 20.33
C VAL A 255 16.29 4.63 21.04
N GLU A 256 17.36 4.30 21.77
CA GLU A 256 18.21 5.23 22.54
C GLU A 256 18.76 6.43 21.72
N LYS A 257 18.95 6.26 20.40
CA LYS A 257 19.46 7.29 19.47
C LYS A 257 18.40 8.05 18.69
N GLY A 258 17.14 7.82 18.99
CA GLY A 258 15.97 8.28 18.25
C GLY A 258 15.34 7.13 17.45
N PHE A 259 14.01 6.97 17.60
CA PHE A 259 13.28 5.91 16.91
C PHE A 259 13.07 6.27 15.44
N ASN A 260 13.69 5.47 14.55
CA ASN A 260 13.40 5.50 13.12
C ASN A 260 13.02 4.09 12.66
N ARG A 261 11.72 3.85 12.44
CA ARG A 261 11.19 2.54 12.05
C ARG A 261 11.80 1.98 10.77
N TRP A 262 12.13 2.84 9.81
CA TRP A 262 12.65 2.44 8.50
C TRP A 262 14.11 1.96 8.53
N GLU A 263 14.85 2.31 9.58
CA GLU A 263 16.22 1.86 9.82
C GLU A 263 16.30 0.56 10.63
N LEU A 264 15.18 0.04 11.13
CA LEU A 264 15.16 -1.18 11.92
C LEU A 264 15.47 -2.40 11.04
N HIS A 265 16.61 -3.03 11.25
CA HIS A 265 16.93 -4.30 10.62
C HIS A 265 16.11 -5.47 11.16
N LYS A 266 15.76 -5.43 12.45
CA LYS A 266 14.91 -6.40 13.14
C LYS A 266 13.83 -5.70 13.95
N PRO A 267 12.72 -5.28 13.32
CA PRO A 267 11.55 -4.82 14.07
C PRO A 267 11.08 -5.91 15.04
N ALA A 268 10.66 -5.53 16.24
CA ALA A 268 10.25 -6.51 17.27
C ALA A 268 9.05 -7.37 16.86
N ASN A 269 8.25 -6.90 15.90
CA ASN A 269 7.13 -7.61 15.28
C ASN A 269 7.50 -8.34 13.97
N PHE A 270 8.78 -8.57 13.72
CA PHE A 270 9.29 -9.29 12.56
C PHE A 270 10.20 -10.44 12.98
N GLU A 271 10.03 -11.60 12.36
CA GLU A 271 10.97 -12.73 12.47
C GLU A 271 11.17 -13.36 11.09
N LEU A 272 12.44 -13.62 10.74
CA LEU A 272 12.79 -14.34 9.53
C LEU A 272 13.32 -15.71 9.91
N VAL A 273 12.64 -16.74 9.44
CA VAL A 273 12.99 -18.14 9.65
C VAL A 273 13.41 -18.74 8.32
N GLN A 274 14.69 -19.05 8.19
CA GLN A 274 15.23 -19.67 7.00
C GLN A 274 14.90 -21.16 6.97
N VAL A 275 14.20 -21.62 5.94
CA VAL A 275 13.89 -23.03 5.72
C VAL A 275 15.16 -23.76 5.26
N LYS A 276 15.34 -24.99 5.73
CA LYS A 276 16.50 -25.81 5.38
C LYS A 276 16.07 -27.03 4.56
N PRO A 277 16.89 -27.48 3.60
CA PRO A 277 16.54 -28.62 2.72
C PRO A 277 16.28 -29.95 3.47
N ASN A 278 16.78 -30.08 4.70
CA ASN A 278 16.61 -31.28 5.53
C ASN A 278 15.37 -31.27 6.43
N TRP A 279 14.47 -30.29 6.27
CA TRP A 279 13.22 -30.26 7.03
C TRP A 279 12.19 -31.25 6.48
N HIS A 280 11.87 -32.28 7.25
CA HIS A 280 10.97 -33.35 6.83
C HIS A 280 9.80 -33.59 7.78
N ASN A 281 9.74 -32.87 8.90
CA ASN A 281 8.65 -32.98 9.87
C ASN A 281 8.44 -31.67 10.62
N SER A 282 7.34 -31.56 11.36
CA SER A 282 6.97 -30.33 12.07
C SER A 282 7.85 -30.00 13.28
N LEU A 283 8.64 -30.94 13.78
CA LEU A 283 9.53 -30.69 14.93
C LEU A 283 10.55 -29.57 14.64
N GLU A 284 10.93 -29.41 13.40
CA GLU A 284 11.83 -28.33 12.94
C GLU A 284 11.19 -26.92 13.11
N VAL A 285 9.87 -26.85 13.12
CA VAL A 285 9.11 -25.62 13.26
C VAL A 285 8.55 -25.44 14.66
N VAL A 286 7.89 -26.46 15.21
CA VAL A 286 7.23 -26.34 16.53
C VAL A 286 8.10 -26.75 17.71
N GLY A 287 9.24 -27.40 17.45
CA GLY A 287 10.13 -27.91 18.51
C GLY A 287 9.69 -29.27 19.06
N TYR A 288 10.35 -29.70 20.12
CA TYR A 288 10.15 -31.04 20.68
C TYR A 288 10.48 -31.12 22.17
N LYS A 289 9.90 -32.13 22.84
CA LYS A 289 10.29 -32.49 24.21
C LYS A 289 11.59 -33.27 24.17
N SER A 290 12.60 -32.80 24.89
CA SER A 290 13.89 -33.48 25.11
C SER A 290 13.91 -34.08 26.51
N ASN A 291 14.42 -35.31 26.61
CA ASN A 291 14.67 -36.01 27.89
C ASN A 291 16.19 -36.11 28.19
N ILE A 292 17.02 -35.40 27.43
CA ILE A 292 18.45 -35.34 27.68
C ILE A 292 18.72 -34.41 28.87
N GLY A 293 19.24 -34.95 29.97
CA GLY A 293 19.34 -34.23 31.24
C GLY A 293 17.99 -34.18 31.95
N SER A 294 17.58 -33.00 32.41
CA SER A 294 16.23 -32.80 32.92
C SER A 294 15.22 -32.62 31.79
N PRO A 295 14.01 -33.19 31.87
CA PRO A 295 13.01 -33.04 30.85
C PRO A 295 12.71 -31.56 30.58
N HIS A 296 12.81 -31.13 29.29
CA HIS A 296 12.53 -29.76 28.87
C HIS A 296 11.96 -29.74 27.45
N TYR A 297 11.39 -28.61 27.04
CA TYR A 297 10.92 -28.41 25.69
C TYR A 297 11.87 -27.44 24.94
N GLU A 298 12.37 -27.89 23.80
CA GLU A 298 13.17 -27.06 22.89
C GLU A 298 12.23 -26.29 21.97
N PHE A 299 12.14 -24.98 22.21
CA PHE A 299 11.37 -24.08 21.38
C PHE A 299 12.20 -23.57 20.20
N THR A 300 11.54 -23.41 19.08
CA THR A 300 12.11 -22.81 17.86
C THR A 300 11.86 -21.30 17.82
N PRO A 301 12.58 -20.53 16.99
CA PRO A 301 12.29 -19.12 16.78
C PRO A 301 10.84 -18.85 16.34
N PHE A 302 10.25 -19.75 15.53
CA PHE A 302 8.84 -19.70 15.16
C PHE A 302 7.91 -19.69 16.38
N VAL A 303 8.08 -20.66 17.28
CA VAL A 303 7.25 -20.80 18.49
C VAL A 303 7.42 -19.59 19.43
N GLU A 304 8.65 -19.15 19.63
CA GLU A 304 8.93 -17.97 20.46
C GLU A 304 8.30 -16.71 19.88
N PHE A 305 8.28 -16.59 18.55
CA PHE A 305 7.63 -15.47 17.86
C PHE A 305 6.10 -15.53 17.97
N VAL A 306 5.47 -16.71 17.82
CA VAL A 306 4.03 -16.90 18.04
C VAL A 306 3.65 -16.51 19.47
N ALA A 307 4.42 -16.94 20.46
CA ALA A 307 4.20 -16.56 21.85
C ALA A 307 4.41 -15.04 22.09
N ARG A 308 5.32 -14.40 21.36
CA ARG A 308 5.49 -12.93 21.37
C ARG A 308 4.26 -12.22 20.82
N ALA A 309 3.69 -12.70 19.72
CA ALA A 309 2.47 -12.16 19.14
C ALA A 309 1.28 -12.26 20.11
N TRP A 310 1.15 -13.36 20.85
CA TRP A 310 0.16 -13.51 21.93
C TRP A 310 0.30 -12.45 23.03
N LYS A 311 1.51 -12.00 23.33
CA LYS A 311 1.77 -10.95 24.33
C LYS A 311 1.41 -9.54 23.88
N HIS A 312 1.25 -9.30 22.58
CA HIS A 312 1.07 -7.98 21.97
C HIS A 312 0.01 -8.01 20.87
N GLN A 313 -1.22 -8.37 21.24
CA GLN A 313 -2.32 -8.62 20.29
C GLN A 313 -2.84 -7.38 19.54
N ASN A 314 -2.44 -6.19 19.94
CA ASN A 314 -2.78 -4.91 19.33
C ASN A 314 -1.80 -4.45 18.23
N VAL A 315 -0.78 -5.24 17.94
CA VAL A 315 0.20 -4.96 16.88
C VAL A 315 0.24 -6.14 15.90
N PRO A 316 0.22 -5.92 14.58
CA PRO A 316 0.43 -6.99 13.59
C PRO A 316 1.86 -7.56 13.68
N PHE A 317 1.99 -8.88 13.65
CA PHE A 317 3.25 -9.61 13.70
C PHE A 317 3.49 -10.34 12.38
N PHE A 318 4.65 -10.15 11.77
CA PHE A 318 5.00 -10.68 10.45
C PHE A 318 6.11 -11.71 10.56
N LEU A 319 5.80 -12.96 10.29
CA LEU A 319 6.76 -14.05 10.19
C LEU A 319 7.08 -14.31 8.72
N CYS A 320 8.35 -14.27 8.37
CA CYS A 320 8.85 -14.60 7.04
C CYS A 320 9.51 -15.99 7.07
N LEU A 321 8.93 -16.95 6.33
CA LEU A 321 9.59 -18.21 6.01
C LEU A 321 10.38 -18.02 4.72
N ASP A 322 11.70 -17.88 4.84
CA ASP A 322 12.55 -17.60 3.69
C ASP A 322 12.89 -18.89 2.94
N GLU A 323 12.77 -18.83 1.60
CA GLU A 323 12.96 -19.99 0.70
C GLU A 323 12.07 -21.19 1.09
N MET A 324 10.78 -20.93 1.28
CA MET A 324 9.85 -21.87 1.85
C MET A 324 9.78 -23.21 1.10
N ASN A 325 10.06 -23.22 -0.19
CA ASN A 325 10.04 -24.42 -1.06
C ASN A 325 11.35 -25.20 -1.12
N LEU A 326 12.34 -24.89 -0.28
CA LEU A 326 13.55 -25.74 -0.14
C LEU A 326 13.27 -27.12 0.47
N ALA A 327 12.15 -27.27 1.18
CA ALA A 327 11.67 -28.52 1.76
C ALA A 327 10.16 -28.69 1.50
N PRO A 328 9.62 -29.92 1.58
CA PRO A 328 8.19 -30.17 1.39
C PRO A 328 7.35 -29.48 2.47
N VAL A 329 6.67 -28.38 2.11
CA VAL A 329 5.91 -27.52 3.03
C VAL A 329 4.83 -28.28 3.81
N GLU A 330 4.11 -29.17 3.14
CA GLU A 330 3.07 -29.99 3.76
C GLU A 330 3.57 -30.96 4.82
N GLN A 331 4.89 -31.18 4.92
CA GLN A 331 5.49 -32.04 5.94
C GLN A 331 5.96 -31.23 7.14
N TYR A 332 6.82 -30.23 6.94
CA TYR A 332 7.38 -29.47 8.06
C TYR A 332 6.42 -28.42 8.63
N PHE A 333 5.44 -27.98 7.86
CA PHE A 333 4.50 -26.91 8.27
C PHE A 333 3.07 -27.42 8.49
N ALA A 334 2.90 -28.73 8.66
CA ALA A 334 1.61 -29.41 8.76
C ALA A 334 0.72 -28.86 9.87
N GLU A 335 1.24 -28.63 11.06
CA GLU A 335 0.49 -28.12 12.22
C GLU A 335 -0.03 -26.70 11.96
N PHE A 336 0.79 -25.82 11.40
CA PHE A 336 0.33 -24.48 11.03
C PHE A 336 -0.75 -24.54 9.94
N LEU A 337 -0.55 -25.36 8.91
CA LEU A 337 -1.52 -25.51 7.83
C LEU A 337 -2.86 -26.08 8.33
N SER A 338 -2.83 -26.92 9.35
CA SER A 338 -4.04 -27.42 10.02
C SER A 338 -4.69 -26.32 10.87
N ALA A 339 -3.91 -25.66 11.71
CA ALA A 339 -4.41 -24.63 12.62
C ALA A 339 -5.03 -23.43 11.89
N ILE A 340 -4.47 -23.02 10.74
CA ILE A 340 -5.02 -21.91 9.96
C ILE A 340 -6.39 -22.24 9.34
N GLU A 341 -6.72 -23.51 9.16
CA GLU A 341 -8.02 -23.96 8.65
C GLU A 341 -9.10 -24.07 9.72
N SER A 342 -8.70 -24.33 10.97
CA SER A 342 -9.62 -24.46 12.10
C SER A 342 -10.07 -23.14 12.71
N ARG A 343 -9.70 -22.00 12.11
CA ARG A 343 -10.07 -20.67 12.60
C ARG A 343 -11.56 -20.54 12.83
N SER A 344 -11.93 -20.10 14.02
CA SER A 344 -13.31 -19.85 14.42
C SER A 344 -13.39 -18.63 15.33
N ILE A 345 -14.61 -18.13 15.51
CA ILE A 345 -14.95 -17.18 16.58
C ILE A 345 -15.83 -17.95 17.58
N GLU A 346 -15.31 -18.20 18.76
CA GLU A 346 -16.01 -18.88 19.86
C GLU A 346 -16.19 -17.92 21.01
N ASN A 347 -17.44 -17.66 21.39
CA ASN A 347 -17.78 -16.70 22.44
C ASN A 347 -17.18 -15.29 22.24
N GLY A 348 -17.02 -14.87 20.98
CA GLY A 348 -16.42 -13.59 20.61
C GLY A 348 -14.88 -13.58 20.59
N GLU A 349 -14.22 -14.71 20.90
CA GLU A 349 -12.78 -14.87 20.86
C GLU A 349 -12.34 -15.62 19.60
N TYR A 350 -11.22 -15.18 19.02
CA TYR A 350 -10.58 -15.86 17.90
C TYR A 350 -9.84 -17.11 18.40
N GLU A 351 -10.17 -18.27 17.84
CA GLU A 351 -9.59 -19.55 18.20
C GLU A 351 -9.09 -20.33 16.99
N THR A 352 -8.09 -21.18 17.22
CA THR A 352 -7.57 -22.17 16.28
C THR A 352 -7.23 -23.46 17.00
N ASP A 353 -7.08 -24.55 16.27
CA ASP A 353 -6.41 -25.73 16.80
C ASP A 353 -4.99 -25.39 17.26
N PRO A 354 -4.48 -26.04 18.31
CA PRO A 354 -3.14 -25.77 18.80
C PRO A 354 -2.05 -26.34 17.88
N ILE A 355 -1.00 -25.55 17.61
CA ILE A 355 0.23 -26.01 16.97
C ILE A 355 1.14 -26.78 17.94
N ILE A 356 1.02 -26.54 19.23
CA ILE A 356 1.55 -27.36 20.31
C ILE A 356 0.40 -27.63 21.26
N LYS A 357 0.15 -28.92 21.52
CA LYS A 357 -0.92 -29.39 22.39
C LYS A 357 -0.89 -28.73 23.77
N PRO A 358 -1.99 -28.81 24.57
CA PRO A 358 -2.05 -28.25 25.92
C PRO A 358 -0.82 -28.59 26.76
N PHE A 359 -0.18 -27.54 27.34
CA PHE A 359 1.10 -27.76 28.04
C PHE A 359 0.96 -28.66 29.25
N SER A 360 -0.25 -28.72 29.90
CA SER A 360 -0.54 -29.68 30.96
C SER A 360 -0.39 -31.16 30.57
N GLU A 361 -0.42 -31.46 29.24
CA GLU A 361 -0.22 -32.84 28.76
C GLU A 361 1.27 -33.25 28.72
N PHE A 362 2.19 -32.31 28.88
CA PHE A 362 3.62 -32.60 28.97
C PHE A 362 4.08 -32.89 30.40
N ASP A 363 3.22 -32.65 31.40
CA ASP A 363 3.50 -32.95 32.80
C ASP A 363 3.56 -34.46 33.03
N THR A 364 4.50 -34.88 33.88
CA THR A 364 4.64 -36.29 34.27
C THR A 364 3.70 -36.57 35.42
N ARG A 365 3.01 -37.72 35.37
CA ARG A 365 2.07 -38.18 36.42
C ARG A 365 2.51 -39.54 36.92
N ASP A 366 2.25 -39.79 38.20
CA ASP A 366 2.39 -41.12 38.81
C ASP A 366 1.20 -42.03 38.46
N ASP A 367 1.25 -43.29 38.90
CA ASP A 367 0.20 -44.29 38.65
C ASP A 367 -1.16 -43.91 39.31
N ASN A 368 -1.14 -42.98 40.26
CA ASN A 368 -2.33 -42.45 40.93
C ASN A 368 -2.88 -41.18 40.25
N GLY A 369 -2.24 -40.72 39.15
CA GLY A 369 -2.62 -39.52 38.43
C GLY A 369 -2.10 -38.20 39.01
N ASN A 370 -1.31 -38.22 40.09
CA ASN A 370 -0.71 -37.02 40.67
C ASN A 370 0.42 -36.51 39.80
N VAL A 371 0.51 -35.21 39.64
CA VAL A 371 1.59 -34.57 38.87
C VAL A 371 2.90 -34.64 39.65
N THR A 372 3.88 -35.34 39.14
CA THR A 372 5.22 -35.51 39.73
C THR A 372 6.26 -34.58 39.17
N ASP A 373 6.11 -34.13 37.91
CA ASP A 373 6.94 -33.10 37.29
C ASP A 373 6.08 -32.17 36.43
N LYS A 374 6.18 -30.85 36.68
CA LYS A 374 5.43 -29.79 35.99
C LYS A 374 6.28 -29.19 34.85
N LEU A 375 6.46 -29.93 33.76
CA LEU A 375 7.12 -29.38 32.57
C LEU A 375 6.35 -28.19 32.00
N SER A 376 5.04 -28.17 32.07
CA SER A 376 4.18 -27.05 31.66
C SER A 376 4.59 -25.72 32.29
N ASP A 377 4.91 -25.69 33.60
CA ASP A 377 5.34 -24.46 34.28
C ASP A 377 6.66 -23.90 33.69
N ARG A 378 7.60 -24.78 33.38
CA ARG A 378 8.89 -24.39 32.73
C ARG A 378 8.69 -23.88 31.32
N MET A 379 7.81 -24.54 30.54
CA MET A 379 7.47 -24.11 29.18
C MET A 379 6.84 -22.73 29.20
N ILE A 380 5.85 -22.52 30.09
CA ILE A 380 5.16 -21.24 30.25
C ILE A 380 6.14 -20.13 30.68
N ALA A 381 6.97 -20.40 31.70
CA ALA A 381 7.96 -19.43 32.16
C ALA A 381 8.94 -18.98 31.06
N LYS A 382 9.38 -19.92 30.20
CA LYS A 382 10.28 -19.63 29.08
C LYS A 382 9.60 -18.77 28.02
N LEU A 383 8.35 -19.05 27.64
CA LEU A 383 7.65 -18.33 26.58
C LEU A 383 7.09 -16.98 27.02
N ILE A 384 6.49 -16.91 28.22
CA ILE A 384 5.82 -15.70 28.69
C ILE A 384 6.84 -14.67 29.22
N GLY A 385 7.83 -15.08 29.97
CA GLY A 385 8.85 -14.20 30.54
C GLY A 385 8.27 -13.18 31.53
N LYS A 386 8.74 -11.92 31.43
CA LYS A 386 8.28 -10.81 32.28
C LYS A 386 7.08 -10.11 31.62
N LEU A 387 5.90 -10.25 32.18
CA LEU A 387 4.68 -9.51 31.86
C LEU A 387 4.08 -8.95 33.15
N ASP A 388 3.07 -8.09 33.02
CA ASP A 388 2.23 -7.74 34.16
C ASP A 388 1.52 -8.99 34.72
N THR A 389 1.07 -8.92 35.98
CA THR A 389 0.59 -10.11 36.69
C THR A 389 -0.69 -10.70 36.08
N GLN A 390 -1.60 -9.84 35.59
CA GLN A 390 -2.89 -10.32 35.06
C GLN A 390 -2.69 -10.96 33.67
N THR A 391 -2.07 -10.24 32.71
CA THR A 391 -1.77 -10.75 31.36
C THR A 391 -0.95 -12.04 31.43
N LYS A 392 -0.02 -12.13 32.39
CA LYS A 392 0.77 -13.35 32.62
C LYS A 392 -0.08 -14.51 33.07
N SER A 393 -1.05 -14.29 33.99
CA SER A 393 -1.96 -15.32 34.46
C SER A 393 -2.83 -15.86 33.33
N ASP A 394 -3.47 -14.97 32.59
CA ASP A 394 -4.42 -15.34 31.53
C ASP A 394 -3.72 -16.12 30.40
N LEU A 395 -2.53 -15.69 29.95
CA LEU A 395 -1.74 -16.42 28.97
C LEU A 395 -1.20 -17.75 29.50
N ALA A 396 -0.80 -17.81 30.76
CA ALA A 396 -0.36 -19.05 31.39
C ALA A 396 -1.48 -20.09 31.44
N ASP A 397 -2.68 -19.69 31.82
CA ASP A 397 -3.84 -20.57 31.86
C ASP A 397 -4.26 -21.00 30.46
N ARG A 398 -4.23 -20.09 29.50
CA ARG A 398 -4.47 -20.41 28.07
C ARG A 398 -3.49 -21.46 27.56
N PHE A 399 -2.19 -21.26 27.72
CA PHE A 399 -1.19 -22.21 27.23
C PHE A 399 -1.26 -23.55 27.95
N ARG A 400 -1.59 -23.53 29.22
CA ARG A 400 -1.76 -24.74 30.02
C ARG A 400 -2.93 -25.60 29.54
N THR A 401 -4.08 -24.95 29.21
CA THR A 401 -5.36 -25.64 28.94
C THR A 401 -5.65 -25.83 27.47
N LYS A 402 -5.30 -24.82 26.61
CA LYS A 402 -5.57 -24.84 25.18
C LYS A 402 -4.32 -25.13 24.35
N GLY A 403 -3.11 -25.05 24.94
CA GLY A 403 -1.85 -25.17 24.20
C GLY A 403 -1.45 -23.88 23.49
N LEU A 404 -0.48 -23.95 22.61
CA LEU A 404 -0.07 -22.81 21.78
C LEU A 404 -0.91 -22.79 20.49
N THR A 405 -1.88 -21.91 20.43
CA THR A 405 -2.74 -21.65 19.28
C THR A 405 -2.18 -20.46 18.47
N LEU A 406 -2.71 -20.20 17.27
CA LEU A 406 -2.31 -19.04 16.47
C LEU A 406 -3.06 -17.78 16.95
N PRO A 407 -2.37 -16.68 17.28
CA PRO A 407 -3.05 -15.44 17.65
C PRO A 407 -3.56 -14.69 16.41
N LYS A 408 -4.62 -13.88 16.60
CA LYS A 408 -5.27 -13.15 15.51
C LYS A 408 -4.37 -12.15 14.78
N ASN A 409 -3.35 -11.64 15.44
CA ASN A 409 -2.42 -10.65 14.89
C ASN A 409 -1.19 -11.26 14.19
N LEU A 410 -1.08 -12.58 14.08
CA LEU A 410 0.01 -13.26 13.37
C LEU A 410 -0.28 -13.32 11.87
N LEU A 411 0.69 -12.89 11.08
CA LEU A 411 0.69 -12.92 9.62
C LEU A 411 1.94 -13.68 9.16
N VAL A 412 1.76 -14.73 8.37
CA VAL A 412 2.86 -15.59 7.89
C VAL A 412 3.02 -15.42 6.39
N LEU A 413 4.24 -15.11 5.96
CA LEU A 413 4.57 -14.96 4.56
C LEU A 413 5.73 -15.89 4.20
N GLY A 414 5.56 -16.70 3.16
CA GLY A 414 6.61 -17.57 2.64
C GLY A 414 7.21 -16.99 1.36
N THR A 415 8.54 -16.84 1.29
CA THR A 415 9.21 -16.48 0.03
C THR A 415 9.52 -17.72 -0.80
N VAL A 416 9.40 -17.59 -2.11
CA VAL A 416 9.58 -18.68 -3.07
C VAL A 416 10.44 -18.21 -4.22
N ASN A 417 11.55 -18.89 -4.47
CA ASN A 417 12.38 -18.68 -5.66
C ASN A 417 11.92 -19.62 -6.78
N MET A 418 11.59 -19.03 -7.94
CA MET A 418 11.02 -19.75 -9.08
C MET A 418 12.07 -20.20 -10.09
N ASP A 419 13.28 -19.67 -9.99
CA ASP A 419 14.44 -19.92 -10.83
C ASP A 419 15.31 -21.10 -10.35
N GLU A 420 15.00 -21.68 -9.19
CA GLU A 420 15.71 -22.79 -8.61
C GLU A 420 14.97 -24.11 -8.75
N THR A 421 15.68 -25.23 -8.82
CA THR A 421 15.13 -26.60 -8.78
C THR A 421 14.71 -26.95 -7.34
N THR A 422 13.55 -26.47 -6.94
CA THR A 422 12.98 -26.64 -5.60
C THR A 422 11.70 -27.48 -5.65
N PHE A 423 11.12 -27.79 -4.49
CA PHE A 423 9.87 -28.53 -4.44
C PHE A 423 8.72 -27.67 -4.97
N SER A 424 7.87 -28.26 -5.82
CA SER A 424 6.57 -27.66 -6.20
C SER A 424 5.63 -27.66 -4.99
N PHE A 425 4.75 -26.66 -4.92
CA PHE A 425 3.72 -26.64 -3.88
C PHE A 425 2.62 -27.64 -4.18
N SER A 426 2.25 -28.43 -3.18
CA SER A 426 1.03 -29.20 -3.25
C SER A 426 -0.20 -28.27 -3.25
N ARG A 427 -1.30 -28.72 -3.88
CA ARG A 427 -2.56 -27.96 -3.86
C ARG A 427 -3.05 -27.68 -2.45
N LYS A 428 -2.72 -28.56 -1.48
CA LYS A 428 -3.07 -28.35 -0.06
C LYS A 428 -2.46 -27.09 0.53
N VAL A 429 -1.27 -26.70 0.08
CA VAL A 429 -0.60 -25.45 0.49
C VAL A 429 -1.21 -24.26 -0.23
N LEU A 430 -1.37 -24.34 -1.58
CA LEU A 430 -1.94 -23.25 -2.38
C LEU A 430 -3.38 -22.91 -1.99
N ASP A 431 -4.18 -23.92 -1.61
CA ASP A 431 -5.55 -23.71 -1.11
C ASP A 431 -5.59 -22.93 0.19
N ARG A 432 -4.50 -22.94 0.97
CA ARG A 432 -4.41 -22.29 2.28
C ARG A 432 -3.69 -20.95 2.27
N ALA A 433 -3.06 -20.58 1.16
CA ALA A 433 -2.33 -19.34 0.99
C ALA A 433 -3.00 -18.39 -0.01
N MET A 434 -2.73 -17.11 0.10
CA MET A 434 -2.86 -16.14 -1.00
C MET A 434 -1.49 -16.03 -1.68
N SER A 435 -1.45 -16.04 -3.02
CA SER A 435 -0.19 -16.13 -3.76
C SER A 435 0.04 -14.89 -4.61
N ILE A 436 1.15 -14.18 -4.40
CA ILE A 436 1.52 -12.99 -5.17
C ILE A 436 2.83 -13.24 -5.90
N VAL A 437 2.86 -12.93 -7.20
CA VAL A 437 4.06 -13.02 -8.03
C VAL A 437 4.75 -11.65 -8.10
N MET A 438 6.03 -11.63 -7.74
CA MET A 438 6.89 -10.43 -7.70
C MET A 438 8.03 -10.58 -8.71
N ASN A 439 7.69 -10.51 -10.01
CA ASN A 439 8.69 -10.62 -11.09
C ASN A 439 9.01 -9.28 -11.75
N ASP A 440 8.20 -8.25 -11.52
CA ASP A 440 8.40 -6.94 -12.13
C ASP A 440 9.57 -6.23 -11.45
N VAL A 441 10.56 -5.85 -12.25
CA VAL A 441 11.75 -5.10 -11.81
C VAL A 441 11.72 -3.74 -12.49
N GLU A 442 11.51 -2.69 -11.70
CA GLU A 442 11.47 -1.30 -12.17
C GLU A 442 12.88 -0.68 -12.06
N TYR A 443 13.75 -0.96 -13.04
CA TYR A 443 15.12 -0.43 -13.04
C TYR A 443 15.18 1.09 -13.01
N ASP A 444 14.26 1.76 -13.69
CA ASP A 444 14.21 3.23 -13.72
C ASP A 444 14.05 3.80 -12.31
N LYS A 445 13.15 3.25 -11.52
CA LYS A 445 12.94 3.64 -10.12
C LYS A 445 14.12 3.26 -9.23
N PHE A 446 14.75 2.11 -9.50
CA PHE A 446 15.93 1.70 -8.75
C PHE A 446 17.09 2.69 -8.91
N PHE A 447 17.36 3.14 -10.14
CA PHE A 447 18.45 4.06 -10.41
C PHE A 447 18.15 5.52 -10.03
N THR A 448 16.87 5.89 -9.87
CA THR A 448 16.47 7.22 -9.36
C THR A 448 16.37 7.27 -7.83
N GLY A 449 16.51 6.12 -7.14
CA GLY A 449 16.36 6.04 -5.69
C GLY A 449 14.89 6.05 -5.21
N GLU A 450 13.93 6.06 -6.12
CA GLU A 450 12.49 6.10 -5.78
C GLU A 450 11.96 4.80 -5.16
N THR A 451 12.72 3.70 -5.24
CA THR A 451 12.29 2.40 -4.70
C THR A 451 12.40 2.29 -3.17
N GLU A 452 13.03 3.24 -2.49
CA GLU A 452 13.32 3.11 -1.05
C GLU A 452 12.21 3.63 -0.12
N ASN A 453 11.32 4.53 -0.57
CA ASN A 453 10.38 5.25 0.29
C ASN A 453 8.89 4.99 0.00
N ASP A 454 8.54 3.85 -0.58
CA ASP A 454 7.20 3.60 -1.13
C ASP A 454 6.14 3.15 -0.11
N MET A 455 6.47 2.92 1.17
CA MET A 455 5.50 2.47 2.18
C MET A 455 5.42 3.49 3.31
N ALA A 456 4.22 3.96 3.60
CA ALA A 456 3.97 4.83 4.75
C ALA A 456 3.74 4.04 6.03
N GLU A 457 3.86 4.69 7.17
CA GLU A 457 3.43 4.14 8.46
C GLU A 457 1.95 3.77 8.43
N PHE A 458 1.62 2.61 8.98
CA PHE A 458 0.22 2.21 9.12
C PHE A 458 -0.42 2.99 10.27
N ASP A 459 -1.56 3.60 9.97
CA ASP A 459 -2.44 4.14 10.99
C ASP A 459 -3.09 3.03 11.83
N ASP A 460 -3.75 3.42 12.90
CA ASP A 460 -4.37 2.45 13.80
C ASP A 460 -5.52 1.69 13.12
N ALA A 461 -6.23 2.32 12.17
CA ALA A 461 -7.28 1.68 11.39
C ALA A 461 -6.70 0.56 10.49
N THR A 462 -5.60 0.82 9.79
CA THR A 462 -4.90 -0.19 8.98
C THR A 462 -4.40 -1.36 9.84
N LYS A 463 -3.83 -1.08 11.02
CA LYS A 463 -3.39 -2.13 11.96
C LYS A 463 -4.56 -2.97 12.44
N GLU A 464 -5.68 -2.33 12.80
CA GLU A 464 -6.91 -3.02 13.24
C GLU A 464 -7.47 -3.90 12.13
N LEU A 465 -7.54 -3.41 10.88
CA LEU A 465 -7.96 -4.20 9.73
C LEU A 465 -7.11 -5.47 9.52
N LEU A 466 -5.81 -5.42 9.79
CA LEU A 466 -4.92 -6.58 9.70
C LEU A 466 -5.06 -7.55 10.88
N ILE A 467 -5.55 -7.09 12.03
CA ILE A 467 -5.74 -7.90 13.24
C ILE A 467 -7.15 -8.50 13.28
N ASP A 468 -8.19 -7.67 13.16
CA ASP A 468 -9.58 -8.09 13.22
C ASP A 468 -10.10 -8.49 11.84
N ARG A 469 -9.71 -9.70 11.42
CA ARG A 469 -10.07 -10.26 10.13
C ARG A 469 -11.38 -11.04 10.22
N PRO A 470 -12.32 -10.79 9.32
CA PRO A 470 -13.53 -11.61 9.22
C PRO A 470 -13.16 -13.03 8.77
N ILE A 471 -13.94 -14.03 9.22
CA ILE A 471 -13.75 -15.43 8.83
C ILE A 471 -14.77 -15.83 7.77
N ARG A 472 -15.98 -15.22 7.82
CA ARG A 472 -17.08 -15.54 6.93
C ARG A 472 -17.31 -14.42 5.91
N GLY A 473 -17.13 -14.75 4.63
CA GLY A 473 -17.25 -13.78 3.55
C GLY A 473 -18.66 -13.21 3.38
N LEU A 474 -19.70 -14.01 3.65
CA LEU A 474 -21.09 -13.53 3.59
C LEU A 474 -21.43 -12.49 4.66
N GLU A 475 -20.67 -12.44 5.74
CA GLU A 475 -20.85 -11.46 6.84
C GLU A 475 -19.97 -10.21 6.63
N ALA A 476 -19.07 -10.22 5.65
CA ALA A 476 -18.18 -9.10 5.36
C ALA A 476 -18.91 -8.01 4.57
N GLU A 477 -18.67 -6.74 4.92
CA GLU A 477 -19.25 -5.59 4.24
C GLU A 477 -18.68 -5.41 2.83
N ASN A 478 -19.48 -4.89 1.91
CA ASN A 478 -19.07 -4.60 0.52
C ASN A 478 -18.40 -5.79 -0.18
N ASN A 479 -18.91 -7.00 0.04
CA ASN A 479 -18.33 -8.24 -0.43
C ASN A 479 -18.66 -8.59 -1.90
N GLY A 480 -19.52 -7.82 -2.58
CA GLY A 480 -19.91 -8.03 -3.97
C GLY A 480 -20.56 -9.39 -4.24
N ALA A 481 -21.34 -9.94 -3.31
CA ALA A 481 -21.80 -11.33 -3.29
C ALA A 481 -22.43 -11.79 -4.62
N GLU A 482 -23.26 -10.98 -5.25
CA GLU A 482 -23.93 -11.31 -6.52
C GLU A 482 -22.92 -11.47 -7.66
N GLN A 483 -22.00 -10.51 -7.81
CA GLN A 483 -20.97 -10.56 -8.86
C GLN A 483 -19.98 -11.71 -8.62
N VAL A 484 -19.58 -11.91 -7.35
CA VAL A 484 -18.70 -13.03 -6.95
C VAL A 484 -19.34 -14.37 -7.27
N GLU A 485 -20.64 -14.56 -6.98
CA GLU A 485 -21.39 -15.79 -7.30
C GLU A 485 -21.42 -16.04 -8.80
N GLN A 486 -21.82 -15.03 -9.59
CA GLN A 486 -21.88 -15.13 -11.05
C GLN A 486 -20.51 -15.48 -11.65
N TYR A 487 -19.46 -14.79 -11.22
CA TYR A 487 -18.10 -15.01 -11.69
C TYR A 487 -17.59 -16.41 -11.36
N LEU A 488 -17.68 -16.83 -10.10
CA LEU A 488 -17.17 -18.13 -9.66
C LEU A 488 -18.00 -19.29 -10.25
N THR A 489 -19.27 -19.09 -10.51
CA THR A 489 -20.11 -20.09 -11.20
C THR A 489 -19.60 -20.29 -12.62
N ALA A 490 -19.39 -19.21 -13.38
CA ALA A 490 -18.86 -19.29 -14.74
C ALA A 490 -17.47 -19.94 -14.80
N ILE A 491 -16.56 -19.56 -13.89
CA ILE A 491 -15.23 -20.19 -13.76
C ILE A 491 -15.37 -21.69 -13.44
N ASN A 492 -16.26 -22.05 -12.52
CA ASN A 492 -16.39 -23.44 -12.06
C ASN A 492 -17.10 -24.35 -13.07
N GLU A 493 -17.90 -23.80 -13.99
CA GLU A 493 -18.40 -24.52 -15.16
C GLU A 493 -17.25 -24.96 -16.08
N VAL A 494 -16.31 -24.05 -16.35
CA VAL A 494 -15.10 -24.35 -17.14
C VAL A 494 -14.19 -25.34 -16.42
N LEU A 495 -14.03 -25.20 -15.10
CA LEU A 495 -13.19 -26.08 -14.28
C LEU A 495 -13.86 -27.44 -13.95
N ASN A 496 -15.11 -27.65 -14.39
CA ASN A 496 -15.80 -28.89 -14.12
C ASN A 496 -15.03 -30.09 -14.70
N GLU A 497 -15.04 -31.23 -13.99
CA GLU A 497 -14.29 -32.44 -14.35
C GLU A 497 -12.76 -32.30 -14.38
N THR A 498 -12.23 -31.10 -13.99
CA THR A 498 -10.79 -30.89 -13.82
C THR A 498 -10.38 -31.00 -12.34
N PRO A 499 -9.11 -31.30 -12.08
CA PRO A 499 -8.60 -31.29 -10.71
C PRO A 499 -8.49 -29.88 -10.10
N PHE A 500 -8.84 -28.82 -10.85
CA PHE A 500 -8.75 -27.42 -10.44
C PHE A 500 -10.08 -26.84 -9.96
N LYS A 501 -11.17 -27.62 -9.99
CA LYS A 501 -12.50 -27.21 -9.54
C LYS A 501 -12.45 -26.52 -8.17
N LEU A 502 -13.17 -25.40 -8.03
CA LEU A 502 -13.20 -24.59 -6.83
C LEU A 502 -14.26 -25.12 -5.85
N GLY A 503 -13.94 -25.13 -4.56
CA GLY A 503 -14.88 -25.45 -3.48
C GLY A 503 -15.38 -24.19 -2.75
N TYR A 504 -16.25 -24.39 -1.76
CA TYR A 504 -16.84 -23.32 -0.95
C TYR A 504 -15.81 -22.41 -0.25
N ARG A 505 -14.60 -22.93 0.03
CA ARG A 505 -13.51 -22.13 0.57
C ARG A 505 -13.11 -21.00 -0.36
N ALA A 506 -12.97 -21.29 -1.66
CA ALA A 506 -12.62 -20.28 -2.65
C ALA A 506 -13.70 -19.19 -2.75
N ALA A 507 -14.99 -19.57 -2.66
CA ALA A 507 -16.09 -18.61 -2.65
C ALA A 507 -16.02 -17.71 -1.39
N ASN A 508 -15.82 -18.29 -0.22
CA ASN A 508 -15.65 -17.53 1.03
C ASN A 508 -14.46 -16.57 0.95
N GLU A 509 -13.31 -17.02 0.43
CA GLU A 509 -12.11 -16.20 0.28
C GLU A 509 -12.27 -15.11 -0.79
N ALA A 510 -13.04 -15.34 -1.86
CA ALA A 510 -13.35 -14.31 -2.85
C ALA A 510 -14.17 -13.16 -2.26
N LEU A 511 -15.23 -13.49 -1.50
CA LEU A 511 -16.03 -12.50 -0.79
C LEU A 511 -15.18 -11.69 0.21
N LEU A 512 -14.34 -12.38 0.98
CA LEU A 512 -13.42 -11.73 1.92
C LEU A 512 -12.43 -10.82 1.20
N TYR A 513 -11.91 -11.25 0.04
CA TYR A 513 -10.94 -10.48 -0.72
C TYR A 513 -11.56 -9.22 -1.32
N VAL A 514 -12.74 -9.33 -1.95
CA VAL A 514 -13.47 -8.18 -2.50
C VAL A 514 -13.75 -7.15 -1.40
N SER A 515 -14.24 -7.60 -0.24
CA SER A 515 -14.45 -6.73 0.91
C SER A 515 -13.16 -6.08 1.40
N ALA A 516 -12.08 -6.85 1.54
CA ALA A 516 -10.79 -6.34 1.98
C ALA A 516 -10.17 -5.35 0.98
N ALA A 517 -10.21 -5.67 -0.31
CA ALA A 517 -9.71 -4.79 -1.37
C ALA A 517 -10.42 -3.44 -1.34
N HIS A 518 -11.76 -3.46 -1.18
CA HIS A 518 -12.56 -2.24 -1.06
C HIS A 518 -12.26 -1.44 0.22
N GLN A 519 -11.88 -2.09 1.32
CA GLN A 519 -11.52 -1.40 2.57
C GLN A 519 -10.15 -0.70 2.49
N PHE A 520 -9.19 -1.26 1.74
CA PHE A 520 -7.87 -0.64 1.54
C PHE A 520 -7.84 0.28 0.33
N ASP A 521 -8.69 0.03 -0.66
CA ASP A 521 -8.84 0.86 -1.85
C ASP A 521 -10.32 0.99 -2.22
N GLY A 522 -10.98 2.00 -1.68
CA GLY A 522 -12.41 2.21 -1.93
C GLY A 522 -12.76 2.57 -3.37
N SER A 523 -11.76 2.75 -4.23
CA SER A 523 -11.95 2.98 -5.65
C SER A 523 -11.96 1.68 -6.47
N ILE A 524 -11.50 0.56 -5.91
CA ILE A 524 -11.47 -0.71 -6.62
C ILE A 524 -12.90 -1.24 -6.82
N ASP A 525 -13.25 -1.56 -8.05
CA ASP A 525 -14.51 -2.23 -8.33
C ASP A 525 -14.42 -3.75 -8.10
N VAL A 526 -15.56 -4.43 -8.07
CA VAL A 526 -15.61 -5.88 -7.82
C VAL A 526 -14.86 -6.67 -8.89
N ASN A 527 -14.89 -6.25 -10.16
CA ASN A 527 -14.20 -6.97 -11.23
C ASN A 527 -12.68 -6.83 -11.11
N ALA A 528 -12.18 -5.64 -10.75
CA ALA A 528 -10.76 -5.44 -10.51
C ALA A 528 -10.28 -6.26 -9.31
N ALA A 529 -11.05 -6.31 -8.21
CA ALA A 529 -10.73 -7.18 -7.07
C ALA A 529 -10.78 -8.68 -7.43
N LEU A 530 -11.72 -9.10 -8.27
CA LEU A 530 -11.81 -10.48 -8.77
C LEU A 530 -10.66 -10.81 -9.74
N ASP A 531 -10.16 -9.84 -10.51
CA ASP A 531 -8.98 -10.02 -11.37
C ASP A 531 -7.74 -10.34 -10.52
N GLU A 532 -7.49 -9.56 -9.46
CA GLU A 532 -6.41 -9.83 -8.51
C GLU A 532 -6.59 -11.18 -7.80
N PHE A 533 -7.80 -11.46 -7.31
CA PHE A 533 -8.11 -12.74 -6.66
C PHE A 533 -7.87 -13.93 -7.60
N THR A 534 -8.22 -13.79 -8.87
CA THR A 534 -8.03 -14.83 -9.90
C THR A 534 -6.56 -15.17 -10.08
N LEU A 535 -5.68 -14.18 -10.15
CA LEU A 535 -4.24 -14.42 -10.18
C LEU A 535 -3.76 -15.16 -8.92
N MET A 536 -4.23 -14.73 -7.74
CA MET A 536 -3.74 -15.24 -6.45
C MET A 536 -4.25 -16.65 -6.13
N LYS A 537 -5.48 -16.99 -6.52
CA LYS A 537 -6.15 -18.22 -6.04
C LYS A 537 -6.59 -19.20 -7.12
N ILE A 538 -6.92 -18.70 -8.30
CA ILE A 538 -7.46 -19.55 -9.37
C ILE A 538 -6.33 -20.00 -10.29
N LEU A 539 -5.67 -19.05 -10.95
CA LEU A 539 -4.61 -19.35 -11.92
C LEU A 539 -3.37 -19.95 -11.25
N SER A 540 -3.05 -19.55 -10.02
CA SER A 540 -1.91 -20.07 -9.26
C SER A 540 -1.91 -21.59 -9.05
N ARG A 541 -3.05 -22.26 -9.27
CA ARG A 541 -3.22 -23.71 -9.12
C ARG A 541 -3.16 -24.48 -10.44
N ILE A 542 -3.13 -23.76 -11.59
CA ILE A 542 -3.20 -24.36 -12.91
C ILE A 542 -1.81 -24.73 -13.40
N GLU A 543 -1.62 -26.02 -13.65
CA GLU A 543 -0.41 -26.57 -14.21
C GLU A 543 -0.74 -27.87 -14.98
N GLY A 544 0.02 -28.18 -16.00
CA GLY A 544 -0.13 -29.43 -16.74
C GLY A 544 0.58 -29.43 -18.09
N ASP A 545 0.53 -30.58 -18.72
CA ASP A 545 1.00 -30.75 -20.10
C ASP A 545 -0.05 -30.27 -21.13
N LYS A 546 0.41 -30.08 -22.36
CA LYS A 546 -0.42 -29.57 -23.46
C LYS A 546 -1.72 -30.37 -23.67
N ARG A 547 -1.68 -31.67 -23.52
CA ARG A 547 -2.88 -32.53 -23.77
C ARG A 547 -3.92 -32.33 -22.66
N SER A 548 -3.49 -32.07 -21.46
CA SER A 548 -4.37 -31.97 -20.29
C SER A 548 -5.01 -30.60 -20.10
N ILE A 549 -4.34 -29.51 -20.51
CA ILE A 549 -4.81 -28.14 -20.14
C ILE A 549 -4.93 -27.16 -21.31
N GLU A 550 -4.62 -27.52 -22.58
CA GLU A 550 -4.70 -26.58 -23.71
C GLU A 550 -6.13 -26.04 -23.86
N ASN A 551 -7.12 -26.94 -23.99
CA ASN A 551 -8.52 -26.53 -24.09
C ASN A 551 -9.00 -25.77 -22.85
N LEU A 552 -8.55 -26.18 -21.68
CA LEU A 552 -8.89 -25.50 -20.43
C LEU A 552 -8.42 -24.04 -20.41
N LEU A 553 -7.22 -23.76 -20.89
CA LEU A 553 -6.72 -22.37 -20.96
C LEU A 553 -7.52 -21.54 -21.96
N ASP A 554 -7.91 -22.12 -23.10
CA ASP A 554 -8.73 -21.47 -24.11
C ASP A 554 -10.14 -21.17 -23.56
N ASP A 555 -10.79 -22.14 -22.91
CA ASP A 555 -12.11 -21.98 -22.29
C ASP A 555 -12.08 -20.92 -21.17
N LEU A 556 -11.03 -20.90 -20.35
CA LEU A 556 -10.86 -19.87 -19.33
C LEU A 556 -10.71 -18.46 -19.91
N GLN A 557 -10.07 -18.30 -21.09
CA GLN A 557 -9.96 -17.00 -21.75
C GLN A 557 -11.31 -16.45 -22.22
N HIS A 558 -12.31 -17.30 -22.45
CA HIS A 558 -13.66 -16.83 -22.77
C HIS A 558 -14.39 -16.23 -21.57
N VAL A 559 -14.14 -16.75 -20.37
CA VAL A 559 -14.70 -16.22 -19.12
C VAL A 559 -13.86 -15.06 -18.59
N ILE A 560 -12.53 -15.25 -18.56
CA ILE A 560 -11.55 -14.25 -18.11
C ILE A 560 -11.15 -13.39 -19.31
N ASN A 561 -12.05 -12.51 -19.72
CA ASN A 561 -11.91 -11.64 -20.88
C ASN A 561 -11.28 -10.28 -20.52
N GLU A 562 -11.53 -9.26 -21.34
CA GLU A 562 -11.01 -7.89 -21.14
C GLU A 562 -11.48 -7.22 -19.83
N SER A 563 -12.53 -7.73 -19.19
CA SER A 563 -12.98 -7.26 -17.87
C SER A 563 -12.04 -7.66 -16.74
N TYR A 564 -11.11 -8.60 -16.99
CA TYR A 564 -10.11 -9.11 -16.05
C TYR A 564 -8.71 -9.04 -16.70
N PRO A 565 -8.17 -7.83 -16.93
CA PRO A 565 -7.04 -7.62 -17.84
C PRO A 565 -5.74 -8.28 -17.37
N ALA A 566 -5.46 -8.32 -16.07
CA ALA A 566 -4.24 -8.91 -15.53
C ALA A 566 -4.27 -10.45 -15.63
N SER A 567 -5.39 -11.06 -15.30
CA SER A 567 -5.60 -12.51 -15.41
C SER A 567 -5.63 -12.96 -16.87
N ASN A 568 -6.27 -12.19 -17.76
CA ASN A 568 -6.28 -12.49 -19.20
C ASN A 568 -4.87 -12.43 -19.79
N LYS A 569 -4.09 -11.40 -19.45
CA LYS A 569 -2.66 -11.28 -19.83
C LYS A 569 -1.85 -12.50 -19.38
N LYS A 570 -2.07 -12.97 -18.13
CA LYS A 570 -1.38 -14.16 -17.60
C LYS A 570 -1.80 -15.44 -18.33
N LEU A 571 -3.08 -15.62 -18.63
CA LEU A 571 -3.58 -16.78 -19.40
C LEU A 571 -2.96 -16.82 -20.80
N VAL A 572 -2.92 -15.70 -21.52
CA VAL A 572 -2.25 -15.59 -22.82
C VAL A 572 -0.78 -15.99 -22.72
N GLN A 573 -0.08 -15.54 -21.67
CA GLN A 573 1.31 -15.92 -21.43
C GLN A 573 1.45 -17.44 -21.17
N MET A 574 0.56 -18.00 -20.35
CA MET A 574 0.55 -19.45 -20.06
C MET A 574 0.28 -20.28 -21.32
N ALA A 575 -0.70 -19.89 -22.14
CA ALA A 575 -1.01 -20.55 -23.42
C ALA A 575 0.21 -20.52 -24.37
N LYS A 576 0.87 -19.36 -24.50
CA LYS A 576 2.10 -19.23 -25.29
C LYS A 576 3.24 -20.12 -24.78
N THR A 577 3.42 -20.20 -23.47
CA THR A 577 4.45 -21.04 -22.83
C THR A 577 4.13 -22.52 -23.08
N LEU A 578 2.86 -22.93 -22.97
CA LEU A 578 2.40 -24.29 -23.23
C LEU A 578 2.69 -24.74 -24.66
N GLN A 579 2.46 -23.86 -25.65
CA GLN A 579 2.79 -24.15 -27.05
C GLN A 579 4.29 -24.38 -27.27
N ASN A 580 5.13 -23.61 -26.60
CA ASN A 580 6.57 -23.67 -26.77
C ASN A 580 7.24 -24.81 -25.97
N LYS A 581 6.82 -25.01 -24.70
CA LYS A 581 7.48 -25.94 -23.77
C LYS A 581 6.73 -27.26 -23.55
N GLN A 582 5.51 -27.42 -24.12
CA GLN A 582 4.63 -28.59 -23.96
C GLN A 582 4.16 -28.84 -22.50
N PHE A 583 4.56 -28.03 -21.57
CA PHE A 583 4.14 -27.99 -20.18
C PHE A 583 4.15 -26.54 -19.67
N VAL A 584 3.19 -26.20 -18.86
CA VAL A 584 3.15 -24.92 -18.18
C VAL A 584 2.66 -25.08 -16.75
N SER A 585 3.22 -24.29 -15.87
CA SER A 585 2.69 -23.96 -14.56
C SER A 585 2.49 -22.44 -14.48
N TYR A 586 1.53 -22.00 -13.67
CA TYR A 586 1.38 -20.57 -13.38
C TYR A 586 2.69 -19.92 -12.92
N TRP A 587 3.52 -20.70 -12.25
CA TRP A 587 4.77 -20.29 -11.62
C TRP A 587 5.98 -20.23 -12.58
N THR A 588 5.82 -20.66 -13.84
CA THR A 588 6.95 -20.74 -14.82
C THR A 588 6.83 -19.75 -15.97
#